data_7f18c091a1758f368bf3f683c4759c8d
#
_entry.id   7f18c091a1758f368bf3f683c4759c8d
#
_cell.length_a   1.000
_cell.length_b   1.000
_cell.length_c   1.000
_cell.angle_alpha   90.00
_cell.angle_beta   90.00
_cell.angle_gamma   90.00
#
_symmetry.space_group_name_H-M   'P 1'
#
loop_
_entity.id
_entity.type
_entity.pdbx_description
1 polymer ?
#
loop_
_entity_poly.entity_id
_entity_poly.type
_entity_poly.pdbx_seq_one_letter_code
_entity_poly.pdbx_strand_id
1 'polypeptide(L)'
;MINPIAALSPLDGRYAKSVEALRPIFSEYGLMRARVKVELNWLKALATEPKIAEVPAFSDFTLAEIDKVIENFSLEDAAAVKAIEATTNHDVKAIEYWLKERFSGVPEVAAASEFIHFACTSEDINNLSHALMLQEAREAVLLPKLAEIIEKLTGMAHELAAVPMMSRTHGQPATPSTLGKEIANVVYRLQRQFKNLQAQEFLGKINGAVGNYNAHMVAYPDVDWETHCRNFVEISLGLTFNPYTIQIEPHDYMAEFFQAISRVNTILIDFNRDVWGYISLGYFKQKVKAGEVGSSTMPHKVNPIDFENSEGNLGMANAVLGFLSEKLPISRWQRDLTDSTVLRNMGVGVGYTVLGFAAHLRGLNKLEPNPAALAADLDATWELLAEPIQTVMRRYGVANPYEKLKDLTRGKDGITPEVLKLFIESLEIPAEAKAKLLELTPALYVGKAEELAKRI
;
A
#
# COMPACT_ATOMS: atom_id res chain seq x y z
N MET A 1 -17.88 -10.58 -23.44
CA MET A 1 -16.73 -10.54 -22.50
C MET A 1 -15.45 -10.91 -23.24
N ILE A 2 -14.37 -10.15 -23.06
CA ILE A 2 -13.07 -10.48 -23.66
C ILE A 2 -12.57 -11.78 -22.99
N ASN A 3 -12.11 -12.74 -23.81
CA ASN A 3 -11.50 -13.96 -23.29
C ASN A 3 -10.22 -13.56 -22.51
N PRO A 4 -10.04 -13.99 -21.24
CA PRO A 4 -8.84 -13.63 -20.46
C PRO A 4 -7.52 -14.02 -21.13
N ILE A 5 -7.51 -15.08 -21.96
CA ILE A 5 -6.32 -15.51 -22.71
C ILE A 5 -5.94 -14.48 -23.79
N ALA A 6 -6.92 -13.72 -24.30
CA ALA A 6 -6.73 -12.70 -25.33
C ALA A 6 -6.67 -11.27 -24.73
N ALA A 7 -6.70 -11.11 -23.42
CA ALA A 7 -6.63 -9.81 -22.76
C ALA A 7 -5.23 -9.19 -22.94
N LEU A 8 -5.19 -7.91 -23.34
CA LEU A 8 -3.94 -7.16 -23.49
C LEU A 8 -3.28 -6.86 -22.14
N SER A 9 -4.09 -6.52 -21.14
CA SER A 9 -3.59 -6.28 -19.78
C SER A 9 -3.46 -7.59 -19.02
N PRO A 10 -2.31 -7.89 -18.37
CA PRO A 10 -2.18 -9.06 -17.51
C PRO A 10 -3.12 -9.02 -16.30
N LEU A 11 -3.57 -7.84 -15.86
CA LEU A 11 -4.55 -7.70 -14.78
C LEU A 11 -5.94 -8.22 -15.16
N ASP A 12 -6.29 -8.17 -16.46
CA ASP A 12 -7.56 -8.69 -16.98
C ASP A 12 -7.43 -10.11 -17.57
N GLY A 13 -6.19 -10.59 -17.77
CA GLY A 13 -5.87 -11.92 -18.25
C GLY A 13 -5.32 -12.82 -17.14
N ARG A 14 -4.01 -13.03 -17.17
CA ARG A 14 -3.26 -13.95 -16.30
C ARG A 14 -3.56 -13.77 -14.80
N TYR A 15 -3.72 -12.54 -14.35
CA TYR A 15 -3.88 -12.19 -12.93
C TYR A 15 -5.30 -11.79 -12.55
N ALA A 16 -6.28 -11.98 -13.42
CA ALA A 16 -7.66 -11.52 -13.23
C ALA A 16 -8.25 -11.92 -11.86
N LYS A 17 -8.03 -13.18 -11.44
CA LYS A 17 -8.52 -13.68 -10.14
C LYS A 17 -7.85 -13.00 -8.93
N SER A 18 -6.59 -12.62 -9.07
CA SER A 18 -5.83 -12.02 -7.95
C SER A 18 -6.25 -10.59 -7.65
N VAL A 19 -6.88 -9.91 -8.59
CA VAL A 19 -7.36 -8.51 -8.48
C VAL A 19 -8.88 -8.40 -8.49
N GLU A 20 -9.60 -9.52 -8.34
CA GLU A 20 -11.06 -9.58 -8.41
C GLU A 20 -11.74 -8.58 -7.46
N ALA A 21 -11.21 -8.42 -6.25
CA ALA A 21 -11.74 -7.48 -5.25
C ALA A 21 -11.68 -6.01 -5.69
N LEU A 22 -10.83 -5.66 -6.66
CA LEU A 22 -10.70 -4.30 -7.17
C LEU A 22 -11.65 -4.00 -8.34
N ARG A 23 -12.24 -5.01 -8.98
CA ARG A 23 -13.12 -4.83 -10.13
C ARG A 23 -14.37 -4.00 -9.83
N PRO A 24 -15.12 -4.26 -8.74
CA PRO A 24 -16.28 -3.44 -8.40
C PRO A 24 -15.91 -2.00 -8.00
N ILE A 25 -14.64 -1.72 -7.73
CA ILE A 25 -14.16 -0.40 -7.32
C ILE A 25 -13.63 0.40 -8.51
N PHE A 26 -12.66 -0.16 -9.26
CA PHE A 26 -11.89 0.60 -10.27
C PHE A 26 -12.27 0.32 -11.72
N SER A 27 -13.21 -0.58 -11.98
CA SER A 27 -13.74 -0.75 -13.32
C SER A 27 -14.63 0.43 -13.73
N GLU A 28 -14.99 0.50 -15.01
CA GLU A 28 -15.98 1.48 -15.49
C GLU A 28 -17.32 1.32 -14.78
N TYR A 29 -17.71 0.07 -14.48
CA TYR A 29 -18.86 -0.21 -13.62
C TYR A 29 -18.70 0.40 -12.22
N GLY A 30 -17.53 0.27 -11.61
CA GLY A 30 -17.24 0.84 -10.29
C GLY A 30 -17.36 2.37 -10.28
N LEU A 31 -16.86 3.03 -11.31
CA LEU A 31 -17.01 4.49 -11.46
C LEU A 31 -18.48 4.90 -11.63
N MET A 32 -19.24 4.18 -12.46
CA MET A 32 -20.69 4.45 -12.62
C MET A 32 -21.44 4.26 -11.30
N ARG A 33 -21.15 3.19 -10.58
CA ARG A 33 -21.73 2.92 -9.25
C ARG A 33 -21.45 4.08 -8.28
N ALA A 34 -20.23 4.57 -8.25
CA ALA A 34 -19.85 5.71 -7.41
C ALA A 34 -20.57 7.00 -7.82
N ARG A 35 -20.68 7.28 -9.13
CA ARG A 35 -21.43 8.44 -9.65
C ARG A 35 -22.91 8.38 -9.27
N VAL A 36 -23.56 7.23 -9.43
CA VAL A 36 -24.96 7.02 -9.01
C VAL A 36 -25.13 7.29 -7.52
N LYS A 37 -24.22 6.81 -6.71
CA LYS A 37 -24.21 7.08 -5.26
C LYS A 37 -24.10 8.58 -4.98
N VAL A 38 -23.22 9.30 -5.64
CA VAL A 38 -23.03 10.75 -5.46
C VAL A 38 -24.27 11.52 -5.88
N GLU A 39 -24.77 11.29 -7.10
CA GLU A 39 -25.95 11.99 -7.65
C GLU A 39 -27.19 11.83 -6.77
N LEU A 40 -27.47 10.60 -6.35
CA LEU A 40 -28.65 10.32 -5.52
C LEU A 40 -28.53 10.84 -4.09
N ASN A 41 -27.33 10.80 -3.50
CA ASN A 41 -27.13 11.43 -2.20
C ASN A 41 -27.16 12.95 -2.31
N TRP A 42 -26.73 13.55 -3.43
CA TRP A 42 -26.89 14.99 -3.65
C TRP A 42 -28.36 15.37 -3.73
N LEU A 43 -29.17 14.64 -4.48
CA LEU A 43 -30.62 14.86 -4.53
C LEU A 43 -31.26 14.72 -3.13
N LYS A 44 -30.87 13.73 -2.34
CA LYS A 44 -31.33 13.59 -0.93
C LYS A 44 -30.93 14.81 -0.09
N ALA A 45 -29.70 15.33 -0.27
CA ALA A 45 -29.22 16.49 0.45
C ALA A 45 -30.01 17.76 0.09
N LEU A 46 -30.29 17.98 -1.20
CA LEU A 46 -31.15 19.10 -1.65
C LEU A 46 -32.53 19.04 -0.98
N ALA A 47 -33.12 17.85 -0.85
CA ALA A 47 -34.42 17.64 -0.20
C ALA A 47 -34.42 17.95 1.31
N THR A 48 -33.25 18.09 1.94
CA THR A 48 -33.15 18.50 3.36
C THR A 48 -33.04 20.00 3.55
N GLU A 49 -32.88 20.80 2.49
CA GLU A 49 -32.74 22.25 2.57
C GLU A 49 -34.10 22.95 2.41
N PRO A 50 -34.68 23.49 3.50
CA PRO A 50 -36.04 24.05 3.45
C PRO A 50 -36.22 25.21 2.47
N LYS A 51 -35.16 25.89 2.08
CA LYS A 51 -35.19 27.01 1.14
C LYS A 51 -35.23 26.56 -0.33
N ILE A 52 -35.11 25.26 -0.58
CA ILE A 52 -35.31 24.64 -1.89
C ILE A 52 -36.69 24.00 -1.92
N ALA A 53 -37.70 24.84 -2.01
CA ALA A 53 -39.10 24.42 -1.88
C ALA A 53 -39.57 23.45 -3.00
N GLU A 54 -38.89 23.44 -4.13
CA GLU A 54 -39.18 22.59 -5.29
C GLU A 54 -38.72 21.13 -5.07
N VAL A 55 -37.88 20.89 -4.03
CA VAL A 55 -37.49 19.53 -3.61
C VAL A 55 -37.84 19.36 -2.14
N PRO A 56 -39.11 19.11 -1.83
CA PRO A 56 -39.51 18.89 -0.43
C PRO A 56 -38.90 17.60 0.12
N ALA A 57 -38.82 17.51 1.45
CA ALA A 57 -38.33 16.31 2.13
C ALA A 57 -39.02 15.05 1.61
N PHE A 58 -38.26 14.06 1.20
CA PHE A 58 -38.76 12.80 0.68
C PHE A 58 -39.36 11.94 1.80
N SER A 59 -40.39 11.19 1.48
CA SER A 59 -40.96 10.17 2.37
C SER A 59 -39.98 9.02 2.60
N ASP A 60 -40.16 8.29 3.71
CA ASP A 60 -39.34 7.09 4.02
C ASP A 60 -39.39 6.07 2.90
N PHE A 61 -40.54 5.93 2.21
CA PHE A 61 -40.67 5.06 1.04
C PHE A 61 -39.73 5.50 -0.09
N THR A 62 -39.71 6.77 -0.42
CA THR A 62 -38.87 7.32 -1.49
C THR A 62 -37.40 7.21 -1.14
N LEU A 63 -37.02 7.51 0.12
CA LEU A 63 -35.64 7.32 0.60
C LEU A 63 -35.20 5.87 0.46
N ALA A 64 -36.06 4.90 0.83
CA ALA A 64 -35.75 3.48 0.69
C ALA A 64 -35.59 3.05 -0.78
N GLU A 65 -36.41 3.58 -1.72
CA GLU A 65 -36.23 3.29 -3.16
C GLU A 65 -34.95 3.91 -3.73
N ILE A 66 -34.56 5.10 -3.26
CA ILE A 66 -33.27 5.71 -3.62
C ILE A 66 -32.11 4.84 -3.11
N ASP A 67 -32.13 4.46 -1.82
CA ASP A 67 -31.05 3.66 -1.23
C ASP A 67 -30.94 2.28 -1.89
N LYS A 68 -32.06 1.68 -2.25
CA LYS A 68 -32.09 0.42 -3.00
C LYS A 68 -31.39 0.51 -4.36
N VAL A 69 -31.52 1.64 -5.08
CA VAL A 69 -30.81 1.84 -6.35
C VAL A 69 -29.32 2.03 -6.11
N ILE A 70 -28.92 2.76 -5.06
CA ILE A 70 -27.50 2.93 -4.69
C ILE A 70 -26.84 1.60 -4.35
N GLU A 71 -27.52 0.76 -3.54
CA GLU A 71 -26.98 -0.50 -3.03
C GLU A 71 -26.94 -1.60 -4.10
N ASN A 72 -27.94 -1.62 -4.99
CA ASN A 72 -28.13 -2.72 -5.93
C ASN A 72 -27.80 -2.34 -7.40
N PHE A 73 -27.07 -1.24 -7.63
CA PHE A 73 -26.62 -0.90 -8.98
C PHE A 73 -25.84 -2.05 -9.61
N SER A 74 -26.34 -2.57 -10.72
CA SER A 74 -25.88 -3.83 -11.33
C SER A 74 -25.06 -3.59 -12.61
N LEU A 75 -24.46 -4.68 -13.13
CA LEU A 75 -23.80 -4.64 -14.46
C LEU A 75 -24.81 -4.39 -15.60
N GLU A 76 -26.05 -4.83 -15.45
CA GLU A 76 -27.15 -4.58 -16.39
C GLU A 76 -27.51 -3.08 -16.38
N ASP A 77 -27.56 -2.45 -15.21
CA ASP A 77 -27.77 -1.00 -15.09
C ASP A 77 -26.62 -0.23 -15.74
N ALA A 78 -25.38 -0.65 -15.50
CA ALA A 78 -24.21 -0.05 -16.15
C ALA A 78 -24.25 -0.20 -17.67
N ALA A 79 -24.73 -1.33 -18.18
CA ALA A 79 -24.91 -1.53 -19.62
C ALA A 79 -26.00 -0.60 -20.20
N ALA A 80 -27.08 -0.35 -19.46
CA ALA A 80 -28.11 0.63 -19.84
C ALA A 80 -27.54 2.06 -19.89
N VAL A 81 -26.75 2.45 -18.89
CA VAL A 81 -26.04 3.74 -18.91
C VAL A 81 -25.12 3.84 -20.13
N LYS A 82 -24.36 2.79 -20.46
CA LYS A 82 -23.49 2.76 -21.66
C LYS A 82 -24.27 2.89 -22.97
N ALA A 83 -25.47 2.34 -23.04
CA ALA A 83 -26.32 2.50 -24.22
C ALA A 83 -26.76 3.96 -24.42
N ILE A 84 -27.04 4.68 -23.34
CA ILE A 84 -27.37 6.12 -23.39
C ILE A 84 -26.11 6.91 -23.79
N GLU A 85 -24.96 6.61 -23.17
CA GLU A 85 -23.68 7.27 -23.47
C GLU A 85 -23.29 7.14 -24.95
N ALA A 86 -23.52 5.98 -25.55
CA ALA A 86 -23.24 5.74 -26.97
C ALA A 86 -23.97 6.74 -27.91
N THR A 87 -25.08 7.31 -27.45
CA THR A 87 -25.86 8.32 -28.21
C THR A 87 -25.49 9.75 -27.82
N THR A 88 -25.27 9.99 -26.51
CA THR A 88 -25.01 11.33 -25.96
C THR A 88 -23.54 11.74 -26.08
N ASN A 89 -22.65 10.78 -26.21
CA ASN A 89 -21.19 10.95 -26.15
C ASN A 89 -20.72 11.70 -24.88
N HIS A 90 -21.46 11.52 -23.76
CA HIS A 90 -21.18 12.18 -22.50
C HIS A 90 -21.53 11.25 -21.31
N ASP A 91 -20.52 10.76 -20.62
CA ASP A 91 -20.63 9.71 -19.59
C ASP A 91 -21.43 10.14 -18.34
N VAL A 92 -21.16 11.34 -17.77
CA VAL A 92 -21.90 11.83 -16.59
C VAL A 92 -23.36 12.18 -16.96
N LYS A 93 -23.59 12.78 -18.14
CA LYS A 93 -24.95 13.07 -18.60
C LYS A 93 -25.77 11.79 -18.84
N ALA A 94 -25.12 10.71 -19.24
CA ALA A 94 -25.80 9.41 -19.38
C ALA A 94 -26.30 8.89 -18.03
N ILE A 95 -25.55 9.09 -16.95
CA ILE A 95 -26.01 8.76 -15.57
C ILE A 95 -27.26 9.56 -15.21
N GLU A 96 -27.27 10.87 -15.44
CA GLU A 96 -28.44 11.73 -15.16
C GLU A 96 -29.68 11.24 -15.91
N TYR A 97 -29.56 10.95 -17.21
CA TYR A 97 -30.69 10.45 -18.02
C TYR A 97 -31.19 9.10 -17.54
N TRP A 98 -30.27 8.18 -17.24
CA TRP A 98 -30.63 6.88 -16.68
C TRP A 98 -31.35 7.01 -15.34
N LEU A 99 -30.91 7.88 -14.44
CA LEU A 99 -31.57 8.14 -13.17
C LEU A 99 -32.98 8.70 -13.34
N LYS A 100 -33.17 9.68 -14.25
CA LYS A 100 -34.50 10.25 -14.57
C LYS A 100 -35.46 9.17 -15.08
N GLU A 101 -34.99 8.29 -15.95
CA GLU A 101 -35.78 7.16 -16.44
C GLU A 101 -36.09 6.15 -15.32
N ARG A 102 -35.07 5.77 -14.54
CA ARG A 102 -35.18 4.80 -13.46
C ARG A 102 -36.18 5.20 -12.39
N PHE A 103 -36.28 6.47 -12.09
CA PHE A 103 -37.19 7.02 -11.09
C PHE A 103 -38.49 7.60 -11.64
N SER A 104 -38.79 7.45 -12.92
CA SER A 104 -40.05 7.95 -13.53
C SER A 104 -41.31 7.39 -12.86
N GLY A 105 -41.23 6.22 -12.24
CA GLY A 105 -42.29 5.58 -11.49
C GLY A 105 -42.37 5.92 -10.00
N VAL A 106 -41.43 6.75 -9.47
CA VAL A 106 -41.40 7.21 -8.07
C VAL A 106 -41.85 8.66 -8.02
N PRO A 107 -43.09 8.97 -7.64
CA PRO A 107 -43.70 10.29 -7.87
C PRO A 107 -42.91 11.46 -7.32
N GLU A 108 -42.36 11.33 -6.10
CA GLU A 108 -41.62 12.42 -5.44
C GLU A 108 -40.29 12.71 -6.18
N VAL A 109 -39.56 11.68 -6.61
CA VAL A 109 -38.33 11.84 -7.40
C VAL A 109 -38.64 12.32 -8.80
N ALA A 110 -39.69 11.81 -9.43
CA ALA A 110 -40.14 12.25 -10.75
C ALA A 110 -40.46 13.75 -10.78
N ALA A 111 -41.13 14.25 -9.74
CA ALA A 111 -41.42 15.68 -9.58
C ALA A 111 -40.16 16.55 -9.39
N ALA A 112 -39.12 15.99 -8.74
CA ALA A 112 -37.85 16.64 -8.51
C ALA A 112 -36.77 16.26 -9.55
N SER A 113 -37.12 15.62 -10.67
CA SER A 113 -36.18 15.04 -11.63
C SER A 113 -35.17 16.04 -12.22
N GLU A 114 -35.55 17.32 -12.36
CA GLU A 114 -34.65 18.39 -12.84
C GLU A 114 -33.59 18.81 -11.79
N PHE A 115 -33.72 18.34 -10.55
CA PHE A 115 -32.72 18.55 -9.49
C PHE A 115 -31.68 17.43 -9.41
N ILE A 116 -31.81 16.38 -10.21
CA ILE A 116 -30.70 15.44 -10.45
C ILE A 116 -29.61 16.22 -11.19
N HIS A 117 -28.38 16.18 -10.67
CA HIS A 117 -27.24 16.99 -11.17
C HIS A 117 -27.42 18.52 -11.01
N PHE A 118 -28.29 18.97 -10.07
CA PHE A 118 -28.58 20.38 -9.93
C PHE A 118 -27.37 21.21 -9.52
N ALA A 119 -27.10 22.28 -10.28
CA ALA A 119 -26.00 23.23 -10.12
C ALA A 119 -24.58 22.60 -10.19
N CYS A 120 -24.47 21.32 -10.53
CA CYS A 120 -23.21 20.60 -10.65
C CYS A 120 -22.56 20.80 -12.03
N THR A 121 -21.24 20.71 -12.05
CA THR A 121 -20.46 20.33 -13.22
C THR A 121 -20.11 18.82 -13.13
N SER A 122 -19.75 18.19 -14.24
CA SER A 122 -19.37 16.77 -14.23
C SER A 122 -18.31 16.44 -13.18
N GLU A 123 -17.40 17.37 -12.93
CA GLU A 123 -16.32 17.17 -11.96
C GLU A 123 -16.77 17.26 -10.50
N ASP A 124 -17.91 17.89 -10.19
CA ASP A 124 -18.51 17.79 -8.85
C ASP A 124 -18.87 16.33 -8.53
N ILE A 125 -19.33 15.59 -9.53
CA ILE A 125 -19.67 14.17 -9.39
C ILE A 125 -18.42 13.28 -9.48
N ASN A 126 -17.53 13.55 -10.45
CA ASN A 126 -16.34 12.74 -10.70
C ASN A 126 -15.35 12.76 -9.53
N ASN A 127 -15.03 13.95 -8.99
CA ASN A 127 -14.05 14.05 -7.91
C ASN A 127 -14.51 13.27 -6.66
N LEU A 128 -15.79 13.42 -6.28
CA LEU A 128 -16.36 12.68 -5.16
C LEU A 128 -16.41 11.18 -5.43
N SER A 129 -16.72 10.77 -6.67
CA SER A 129 -16.72 9.37 -7.07
C SER A 129 -15.32 8.76 -6.97
N HIS A 130 -14.29 9.45 -7.47
CA HIS A 130 -12.91 8.98 -7.37
C HIS A 130 -12.43 8.93 -5.90
N ALA A 131 -12.79 9.91 -5.07
CA ALA A 131 -12.47 9.91 -3.65
C ALA A 131 -13.10 8.69 -2.93
N LEU A 132 -14.38 8.40 -3.18
CA LEU A 132 -15.07 7.23 -2.65
C LEU A 132 -14.44 5.92 -3.12
N MET A 133 -14.04 5.81 -4.39
CA MET A 133 -13.37 4.63 -4.93
C MET A 133 -12.02 4.39 -4.25
N LEU A 134 -11.23 5.43 -4.05
CA LEU A 134 -9.93 5.34 -3.37
C LEU A 134 -10.09 4.98 -1.89
N GLN A 135 -11.08 5.57 -1.22
CA GLN A 135 -11.41 5.26 0.17
C GLN A 135 -11.83 3.79 0.32
N GLU A 136 -12.73 3.30 -0.54
CA GLU A 136 -13.17 1.90 -0.55
C GLU A 136 -12.00 0.94 -0.82
N ALA A 137 -11.12 1.26 -1.77
CA ALA A 137 -9.94 0.45 -2.07
C ALA A 137 -8.97 0.39 -0.89
N ARG A 138 -8.77 1.52 -0.19
CA ARG A 138 -7.95 1.56 1.02
C ARG A 138 -8.52 0.65 2.10
N GLU A 139 -9.80 0.84 2.45
CA GLU A 139 -10.43 0.17 3.59
C GLU A 139 -10.69 -1.32 3.33
N ALA A 140 -11.22 -1.65 2.15
CA ALA A 140 -11.65 -3.01 1.87
C ALA A 140 -10.52 -3.91 1.34
N VAL A 141 -9.45 -3.35 0.76
CA VAL A 141 -8.43 -4.16 0.09
C VAL A 141 -7.01 -3.89 0.58
N LEU A 142 -6.55 -2.64 0.56
CA LEU A 142 -5.13 -2.35 0.81
C LEU A 142 -4.75 -2.55 2.28
N LEU A 143 -5.49 -1.94 3.22
CA LEU A 143 -5.20 -2.05 4.66
C LEU A 143 -5.31 -3.50 5.16
N PRO A 144 -6.37 -4.28 4.83
CA PRO A 144 -6.43 -5.68 5.25
C PRO A 144 -5.27 -6.53 4.74
N LYS A 145 -4.88 -6.37 3.47
CA LYS A 145 -3.75 -7.14 2.90
C LYS A 145 -2.41 -6.73 3.48
N LEU A 146 -2.21 -5.45 3.75
CA LEU A 146 -0.99 -4.96 4.41
C LEU A 146 -0.94 -5.42 5.87
N ALA A 147 -2.06 -5.43 6.58
CA ALA A 147 -2.15 -5.96 7.94
C ALA A 147 -1.77 -7.44 7.99
N GLU A 148 -2.25 -8.26 7.03
CA GLU A 148 -1.88 -9.68 6.92
C GLU A 148 -0.36 -9.88 6.75
N ILE A 149 0.28 -9.04 5.92
CA ILE A 149 1.74 -9.05 5.74
C ILE A 149 2.46 -8.70 7.05
N ILE A 150 2.03 -7.62 7.71
CA ILE A 150 2.62 -7.17 8.97
C ILE A 150 2.48 -8.25 10.04
N GLU A 151 1.31 -8.84 10.19
CA GLU A 151 1.06 -9.93 11.15
C GLU A 151 1.96 -11.13 10.88
N LYS A 152 2.04 -11.58 9.62
CA LYS A 152 2.91 -12.69 9.22
C LYS A 152 4.38 -12.42 9.56
N LEU A 153 4.89 -11.25 9.20
CA LEU A 153 6.27 -10.85 9.46
C LEU A 153 6.55 -10.67 10.96
N THR A 154 5.58 -10.15 11.72
CA THR A 154 5.69 -10.04 13.19
C THR A 154 5.82 -11.42 13.84
N GLY A 155 4.99 -12.38 13.42
CA GLY A 155 5.10 -13.76 13.87
C GLY A 155 6.47 -14.38 13.57
N MET A 156 6.98 -14.17 12.36
CA MET A 156 8.33 -14.63 11.99
C MET A 156 9.44 -13.93 12.81
N ALA A 157 9.32 -12.64 13.06
CA ALA A 157 10.28 -11.89 13.87
C ALA A 157 10.36 -12.44 15.29
N HIS A 158 9.23 -12.77 15.90
CA HIS A 158 9.16 -13.38 17.24
C HIS A 158 9.72 -14.81 17.26
N GLU A 159 9.32 -15.65 16.29
CA GLU A 159 9.78 -17.03 16.19
C GLU A 159 11.31 -17.12 16.02
N LEU A 160 11.88 -16.21 15.22
CA LEU A 160 13.29 -16.20 14.86
C LEU A 160 14.12 -15.22 15.71
N ALA A 161 13.56 -14.67 16.78
CA ALA A 161 14.17 -13.62 17.61
C ALA A 161 15.55 -14.03 18.17
N ALA A 162 15.71 -15.29 18.58
CA ALA A 162 16.93 -15.82 19.15
C ALA A 162 17.86 -16.51 18.15
N VAL A 163 17.56 -16.49 16.83
CA VAL A 163 18.36 -17.15 15.80
C VAL A 163 19.50 -16.22 15.36
N PRO A 164 20.76 -16.47 15.74
CA PRO A 164 21.88 -15.61 15.37
C PRO A 164 22.12 -15.65 13.86
N MET A 165 22.49 -14.52 13.30
CA MET A 165 22.78 -14.35 11.89
C MET A 165 23.95 -13.38 11.69
N MET A 166 24.86 -13.71 10.78
CA MET A 166 25.88 -12.77 10.35
C MET A 166 25.25 -11.63 9.53
N SER A 167 25.51 -10.39 9.91
CA SER A 167 25.18 -9.25 9.07
C SER A 167 26.20 -9.10 7.94
N ARG A 168 25.76 -8.53 6.82
CA ARG A 168 26.63 -8.27 5.67
C ARG A 168 26.53 -6.79 5.27
N THR A 169 27.47 -5.98 5.73
CA THR A 169 27.59 -4.59 5.29
C THR A 169 28.50 -4.52 4.08
N HIS A 170 28.09 -3.85 3.02
CA HIS A 170 28.80 -3.85 1.74
C HIS A 170 29.03 -5.27 1.17
N GLY A 171 28.17 -6.22 1.51
CA GLY A 171 28.31 -7.63 1.13
C GLY A 171 29.38 -8.40 1.92
N GLN A 172 30.08 -7.76 2.87
CA GLN A 172 31.13 -8.38 3.66
C GLN A 172 30.61 -8.79 5.04
N PRO A 173 31.16 -9.87 5.63
CA PRO A 173 30.88 -10.27 7.00
C PRO A 173 31.06 -9.10 7.97
N ALA A 174 30.04 -8.91 8.84
CA ALA A 174 29.99 -7.81 9.79
C ALA A 174 29.34 -8.25 11.10
N THR A 175 29.25 -7.34 12.06
CA THR A 175 28.69 -7.56 13.39
C THR A 175 27.40 -8.39 13.35
N PRO A 176 27.32 -9.51 14.08
CA PRO A 176 26.15 -10.37 14.09
C PRO A 176 24.87 -9.69 14.58
N SER A 177 23.76 -10.18 14.08
CA SER A 177 22.41 -9.83 14.50
C SER A 177 21.61 -11.11 14.77
N THR A 178 20.29 -11.01 14.80
CA THR A 178 19.40 -12.18 14.71
C THR A 178 18.48 -12.05 13.50
N LEU A 179 18.09 -13.19 12.96
CA LEU A 179 17.17 -13.23 11.81
C LEU A 179 15.83 -12.56 12.14
N GLY A 180 15.36 -12.77 13.39
CA GLY A 180 14.13 -12.11 13.86
C GLY A 180 14.24 -10.59 13.92
N LYS A 181 15.41 -10.05 14.35
CA LYS A 181 15.61 -8.59 14.42
C LYS A 181 15.67 -7.96 13.02
N GLU A 182 16.25 -8.62 12.03
CA GLU A 182 16.23 -8.15 10.65
C GLU A 182 14.80 -8.05 10.10
N ILE A 183 13.96 -9.06 10.38
CA ILE A 183 12.54 -9.03 10.04
C ILE A 183 11.81 -7.92 10.82
N ALA A 184 12.09 -7.74 12.11
CA ALA A 184 11.48 -6.71 12.95
C ALA A 184 11.74 -5.28 12.43
N ASN A 185 12.90 -5.03 11.82
CA ASN A 185 13.18 -3.76 11.13
C ASN A 185 12.16 -3.48 10.01
N VAL A 186 11.86 -4.47 9.20
CA VAL A 186 10.87 -4.36 8.11
C VAL A 186 9.47 -4.16 8.66
N VAL A 187 9.09 -4.93 9.69
CA VAL A 187 7.79 -4.80 10.38
C VAL A 187 7.60 -3.36 10.87
N TYR A 188 8.57 -2.79 11.57
CA TYR A 188 8.46 -1.43 12.09
C TYR A 188 8.31 -0.39 11.00
N ARG A 189 9.05 -0.53 9.89
CA ARG A 189 8.90 0.33 8.70
C ARG A 189 7.50 0.23 8.11
N LEU A 190 6.96 -0.98 7.95
CA LEU A 190 5.62 -1.21 7.42
C LEU A 190 4.53 -0.69 8.36
N GLN A 191 4.64 -0.88 9.68
CA GLN A 191 3.68 -0.34 10.66
C GLN A 191 3.59 1.19 10.59
N ARG A 192 4.71 1.88 10.38
CA ARG A 192 4.71 3.33 10.18
C ARG A 192 3.97 3.72 8.91
N GLN A 193 4.18 2.99 7.81
CA GLN A 193 3.48 3.28 6.55
C GLN A 193 2.01 2.88 6.59
N PHE A 194 1.65 1.82 7.33
CA PHE A 194 0.26 1.47 7.59
C PHE A 194 -0.50 2.63 8.23
N LYS A 195 0.06 3.23 9.28
CA LYS A 195 -0.52 4.41 9.94
C LYS A 195 -0.62 5.61 8.98
N ASN A 196 0.40 5.84 8.18
CA ASN A 196 0.37 6.92 7.19
C ASN A 196 -0.73 6.69 6.15
N LEU A 197 -0.85 5.47 5.62
CA LEU A 197 -1.87 5.12 4.64
C LEU A 197 -3.29 5.21 5.24
N GLN A 198 -3.46 4.78 6.48
CA GLN A 198 -4.73 4.86 7.21
C GLN A 198 -5.17 6.30 7.48
N ALA A 199 -4.22 7.19 7.74
CA ALA A 199 -4.47 8.59 8.06
C ALA A 199 -4.69 9.49 6.83
N GLN A 200 -4.54 8.96 5.60
CA GLN A 200 -4.78 9.76 4.39
C GLN A 200 -6.22 10.21 4.31
N GLU A 201 -6.42 11.51 4.09
CA GLU A 201 -7.73 12.10 3.84
C GLU A 201 -8.10 11.98 2.36
N PHE A 202 -9.38 11.83 2.09
CA PHE A 202 -9.93 11.87 0.73
C PHE A 202 -10.77 13.13 0.59
N LEU A 203 -10.26 14.08 -0.19
CA LEU A 203 -10.87 15.38 -0.35
C LEU A 203 -11.93 15.37 -1.45
N GLY A 204 -12.93 16.23 -1.28
CA GLY A 204 -13.99 16.38 -2.26
C GLY A 204 -14.60 17.79 -2.28
N LYS A 205 -15.20 18.11 -3.41
CA LYS A 205 -15.91 19.35 -3.63
C LYS A 205 -17.24 19.10 -4.35
N ILE A 206 -18.22 19.99 -4.09
CA ILE A 206 -19.48 20.10 -4.84
C ILE A 206 -19.91 21.58 -4.85
N ASN A 207 -19.13 22.40 -5.51
CA ASN A 207 -19.25 23.87 -5.47
C ASN A 207 -19.33 24.52 -6.88
N GLY A 208 -19.67 23.70 -7.88
CA GLY A 208 -19.97 24.16 -9.23
C GLY A 208 -18.76 24.25 -10.17
N ALA A 209 -19.01 24.84 -11.33
CA ALA A 209 -18.14 24.78 -12.50
C ALA A 209 -16.71 25.31 -12.28
N VAL A 210 -16.49 26.20 -11.34
CA VAL A 210 -15.17 26.78 -11.01
C VAL A 210 -14.94 26.92 -9.51
N GLY A 211 -15.73 26.24 -8.67
CA GLY A 211 -15.55 26.22 -7.23
C GLY A 211 -16.09 27.43 -6.46
N ASN A 212 -17.00 28.20 -7.04
CA ASN A 212 -17.46 29.47 -6.48
C ASN A 212 -18.98 29.53 -6.24
N TYR A 213 -19.72 28.42 -6.35
CA TYR A 213 -21.19 28.36 -6.17
C TYR A 213 -21.99 29.28 -7.11
N ASN A 214 -21.45 29.69 -8.26
CA ASN A 214 -22.06 30.70 -9.13
C ASN A 214 -23.53 30.39 -9.47
N ALA A 215 -23.82 29.20 -9.99
CA ALA A 215 -25.18 28.79 -10.35
C ALA A 215 -26.08 28.61 -9.13
N HIS A 216 -25.53 28.06 -8.05
CA HIS A 216 -26.22 27.87 -6.79
C HIS A 216 -26.75 29.17 -6.23
N MET A 217 -25.89 30.20 -6.13
CA MET A 217 -26.23 31.52 -5.56
C MET A 217 -27.20 32.30 -6.44
N VAL A 218 -27.18 32.11 -7.75
CA VAL A 218 -28.16 32.72 -8.63
C VAL A 218 -29.55 32.10 -8.49
N ALA A 219 -29.59 30.77 -8.34
CA ALA A 219 -30.86 30.05 -8.19
C ALA A 219 -31.48 30.22 -6.80
N TYR A 220 -30.67 30.10 -5.74
CA TYR A 220 -31.13 30.22 -4.35
C TYR A 220 -30.13 31.04 -3.55
N PRO A 221 -30.25 32.38 -3.59
CA PRO A 221 -29.31 33.33 -2.95
C PRO A 221 -29.34 33.28 -1.41
N ASP A 222 -30.44 32.79 -0.82
CA ASP A 222 -30.64 32.72 0.61
C ASP A 222 -30.13 31.40 1.26
N VAL A 223 -29.69 30.42 0.45
CA VAL A 223 -29.12 29.18 0.95
C VAL A 223 -27.65 29.42 1.33
N ASP A 224 -27.23 28.88 2.49
CA ASP A 224 -25.82 28.82 2.87
C ASP A 224 -25.16 27.62 2.16
N TRP A 225 -24.80 27.82 0.90
CA TRP A 225 -24.26 26.77 0.03
C TRP A 225 -22.93 26.19 0.52
N GLU A 226 -22.07 27.00 1.17
CA GLU A 226 -20.81 26.48 1.69
C GLU A 226 -21.05 25.44 2.80
N THR A 227 -21.90 25.79 3.78
CA THR A 227 -22.27 24.86 4.85
C THR A 227 -23.04 23.65 4.31
N HIS A 228 -23.96 23.84 3.36
CA HIS A 228 -24.74 22.75 2.77
C HIS A 228 -23.86 21.75 2.01
N CYS A 229 -22.95 22.23 1.17
CA CYS A 229 -22.02 21.39 0.41
C CYS A 229 -20.99 20.71 1.32
N ARG A 230 -20.49 21.40 2.36
CA ARG A 230 -19.62 20.80 3.37
C ARG A 230 -20.32 19.64 4.07
N ASN A 231 -21.53 19.84 4.57
CA ASN A 231 -22.30 18.78 5.24
C ASN A 231 -22.56 17.58 4.31
N PHE A 232 -22.84 17.84 3.03
CA PHE A 232 -22.98 16.78 2.05
C PHE A 232 -21.69 15.96 1.90
N VAL A 233 -20.55 16.61 1.72
CA VAL A 233 -19.26 15.91 1.54
C VAL A 233 -18.85 15.17 2.81
N GLU A 234 -18.95 15.82 3.98
CA GLU A 234 -18.44 15.25 5.24
C GLU A 234 -19.43 14.28 5.89
N ILE A 235 -20.72 14.60 5.94
CA ILE A 235 -21.72 13.79 6.65
C ILE A 235 -22.32 12.73 5.73
N SER A 236 -22.74 13.09 4.52
CA SER A 236 -23.42 12.15 3.63
C SER A 236 -22.44 11.18 2.93
N LEU A 237 -21.22 11.64 2.61
CA LEU A 237 -20.25 10.84 1.87
C LEU A 237 -19.07 10.36 2.73
N GLY A 238 -18.82 10.97 3.90
CA GLY A 238 -17.70 10.59 4.78
C GLY A 238 -16.33 10.94 4.20
N LEU A 239 -16.26 12.01 3.39
CA LEU A 239 -15.04 12.55 2.80
C LEU A 239 -14.63 13.84 3.53
N THR A 240 -13.47 14.42 3.20
CA THR A 240 -13.04 15.72 3.72
C THR A 240 -13.40 16.81 2.71
N PHE A 241 -14.12 17.86 3.16
CA PHE A 241 -14.49 18.96 2.28
C PHE A 241 -13.31 19.88 1.96
N ASN A 242 -13.06 20.13 0.66
CA ASN A 242 -12.06 21.09 0.21
C ASN A 242 -12.74 22.43 -0.17
N PRO A 243 -12.58 23.51 0.61
CA PRO A 243 -13.23 24.79 0.33
C PRO A 243 -12.59 25.60 -0.80
N TYR A 244 -11.34 25.29 -1.18
CA TYR A 244 -10.59 26.04 -2.20
C TYR A 244 -10.29 25.15 -3.39
N THR A 245 -11.17 25.20 -4.38
CA THR A 245 -11.08 24.36 -5.58
C THR A 245 -11.30 25.19 -6.84
N ILE A 246 -11.15 24.53 -7.99
CA ILE A 246 -11.45 25.06 -9.32
C ILE A 246 -12.58 24.21 -9.92
N GLN A 247 -12.56 23.91 -11.22
CA GLN A 247 -13.53 22.95 -11.76
C GLN A 247 -13.33 21.57 -11.16
N ILE A 248 -12.05 21.20 -10.89
CA ILE A 248 -11.66 19.97 -10.19
C ILE A 248 -11.34 20.25 -8.74
N GLU A 249 -11.35 19.21 -7.92
CA GLU A 249 -10.51 19.10 -6.74
C GLU A 249 -9.07 18.90 -7.26
N PRO A 250 -8.04 19.67 -6.77
CA PRO A 250 -6.71 19.72 -7.42
C PRO A 250 -5.89 18.42 -7.40
N HIS A 251 -6.40 17.35 -6.81
CA HIS A 251 -5.80 16.00 -6.78
C HIS A 251 -4.52 15.84 -5.94
N ASP A 252 -4.13 16.82 -5.15
CA ASP A 252 -2.95 16.71 -4.28
C ASP A 252 -3.09 15.53 -3.31
N TYR A 253 -4.26 15.32 -2.71
CA TYR A 253 -4.53 14.17 -1.83
C TYR A 253 -4.37 12.81 -2.54
N MET A 254 -4.70 12.74 -3.84
CA MET A 254 -4.49 11.52 -4.64
C MET A 254 -3.01 11.25 -4.80
N ALA A 255 -2.21 12.30 -5.06
CA ALA A 255 -0.76 12.18 -5.16
C ALA A 255 -0.15 11.69 -3.83
N GLU A 256 -0.58 12.24 -2.70
CA GLU A 256 -0.18 11.81 -1.35
C GLU A 256 -0.53 10.34 -1.10
N PHE A 257 -1.74 9.94 -1.44
CA PHE A 257 -2.21 8.55 -1.30
C PHE A 257 -1.38 7.57 -2.16
N PHE A 258 -1.13 7.89 -3.42
CA PHE A 258 -0.33 7.06 -4.31
C PHE A 258 1.14 6.99 -3.89
N GLN A 259 1.69 8.07 -3.37
CA GLN A 259 3.03 8.11 -2.79
C GLN A 259 3.11 7.27 -1.51
N ALA A 260 2.07 7.27 -0.67
CA ALA A 260 2.00 6.42 0.52
C ALA A 260 2.01 4.93 0.14
N ILE A 261 1.24 4.52 -0.88
CA ILE A 261 1.27 3.15 -1.42
C ILE A 261 2.67 2.81 -1.96
N SER A 262 3.25 3.70 -2.75
CA SER A 262 4.60 3.50 -3.32
C SER A 262 5.67 3.34 -2.25
N ARG A 263 5.52 4.00 -1.10
CA ARG A 263 6.42 3.84 0.04
C ARG A 263 6.32 2.45 0.65
N VAL A 264 5.12 1.90 0.81
CA VAL A 264 4.92 0.51 1.25
C VAL A 264 5.56 -0.46 0.25
N ASN A 265 5.29 -0.27 -1.04
CA ASN A 265 5.84 -1.11 -2.11
C ASN A 265 7.37 -1.12 -2.09
N THR A 266 8.00 0.03 -1.89
CA THR A 266 9.46 0.16 -1.83
C THR A 266 10.06 -0.61 -0.66
N ILE A 267 9.42 -0.62 0.50
CA ILE A 267 9.88 -1.42 1.66
C ILE A 267 9.81 -2.92 1.36
N LEU A 268 8.74 -3.37 0.70
CA LEU A 268 8.60 -4.77 0.33
C LEU A 268 9.56 -5.19 -0.79
N ILE A 269 9.85 -4.30 -1.75
CA ILE A 269 10.87 -4.55 -2.78
C ILE A 269 12.24 -4.74 -2.12
N ASP A 270 12.62 -3.87 -1.19
CA ASP A 270 13.87 -3.94 -0.43
C ASP A 270 13.98 -5.28 0.30
N PHE A 271 12.94 -5.66 1.04
CA PHE A 271 12.89 -6.93 1.76
C PHE A 271 12.86 -8.16 0.84
N ASN A 272 12.17 -8.12 -0.28
CA ASN A 272 12.19 -9.21 -1.28
C ASN A 272 13.61 -9.50 -1.78
N ARG A 273 14.42 -8.46 -1.98
CA ARG A 273 15.82 -8.58 -2.39
C ARG A 273 16.69 -9.19 -1.31
N ASP A 274 16.49 -8.78 -0.06
CA ASP A 274 17.20 -9.37 1.08
C ASP A 274 16.86 -10.84 1.25
N VAL A 275 15.57 -11.21 1.20
CA VAL A 275 15.13 -12.62 1.27
C VAL A 275 15.71 -13.44 0.12
N TRP A 276 15.72 -12.90 -1.10
CA TRP A 276 16.37 -13.53 -2.25
C TRP A 276 17.86 -13.80 -1.97
N GLY A 277 18.56 -12.82 -1.40
CA GLY A 277 19.95 -12.93 -0.96
C GLY A 277 20.13 -14.02 0.13
N TYR A 278 19.28 -14.03 1.15
CA TYR A 278 19.33 -15.02 2.22
C TYR A 278 19.03 -16.45 1.73
N ILE A 279 18.16 -16.61 0.74
CA ILE A 279 17.96 -17.91 0.06
C ILE A 279 19.24 -18.32 -0.69
N SER A 280 19.88 -17.38 -1.38
CA SER A 280 21.14 -17.61 -2.10
C SER A 280 22.29 -18.05 -1.17
N LEU A 281 22.34 -17.51 0.06
CA LEU A 281 23.29 -17.89 1.10
C LEU A 281 22.90 -19.19 1.84
N GLY A 282 21.72 -19.73 1.57
CA GLY A 282 21.20 -20.92 2.24
C GLY A 282 20.66 -20.68 3.64
N TYR A 283 20.48 -19.41 4.07
CA TYR A 283 19.89 -19.03 5.36
C TYR A 283 18.41 -19.40 5.44
N PHE A 284 17.71 -19.31 4.32
CA PHE A 284 16.38 -19.85 4.14
C PHE A 284 16.37 -20.98 3.11
N LYS A 285 15.54 -21.97 3.36
CA LYS A 285 15.06 -22.98 2.39
C LYS A 285 13.64 -22.62 1.97
N GLN A 286 13.20 -23.15 0.84
CA GLN A 286 11.83 -23.02 0.37
C GLN A 286 11.13 -24.37 0.40
N LYS A 287 9.93 -24.43 0.99
CA LYS A 287 9.05 -25.62 0.94
C LYS A 287 8.66 -25.91 -0.50
N VAL A 288 8.85 -27.15 -0.91
CA VAL A 288 8.37 -27.64 -2.19
C VAL A 288 6.89 -28.01 -2.05
N LYS A 289 6.04 -27.43 -2.85
CA LYS A 289 4.64 -27.84 -2.92
C LYS A 289 4.49 -29.00 -3.90
N ALA A 290 3.81 -30.07 -3.47
CA ALA A 290 3.59 -31.24 -4.32
C ALA A 290 2.94 -30.84 -5.65
N GLY A 291 3.57 -31.23 -6.77
CA GLY A 291 3.11 -30.91 -8.13
C GLY A 291 3.67 -29.60 -8.72
N GLU A 292 4.41 -28.77 -7.95
CA GLU A 292 5.13 -27.63 -8.52
C GLU A 292 6.47 -28.09 -9.13
N VAL A 293 6.77 -27.58 -10.34
CA VAL A 293 8.07 -27.79 -11.02
C VAL A 293 8.95 -26.58 -10.73
N GLY A 294 9.98 -26.76 -9.92
CA GLY A 294 10.88 -25.67 -9.50
C GLY A 294 11.79 -25.12 -10.60
N SER A 295 12.14 -25.96 -11.57
CA SER A 295 12.96 -25.60 -12.75
C SER A 295 12.66 -26.56 -13.88
N SER A 296 12.61 -26.06 -15.12
CA SER A 296 12.41 -26.87 -16.33
C SER A 296 13.62 -27.76 -16.65
N THR A 297 14.81 -27.43 -16.14
CA THR A 297 16.07 -28.09 -16.50
C THR A 297 16.73 -28.80 -15.33
N MET A 298 16.60 -28.24 -14.09
CA MET A 298 17.27 -28.78 -12.89
C MET A 298 16.20 -29.07 -11.82
N PRO A 299 15.76 -30.35 -11.67
CA PRO A 299 14.64 -30.71 -10.79
C PRO A 299 14.86 -30.36 -9.30
N HIS A 300 16.12 -30.29 -8.84
CA HIS A 300 16.49 -29.98 -7.47
C HIS A 300 16.51 -28.45 -7.18
N LYS A 301 16.39 -27.59 -8.21
CA LYS A 301 16.52 -26.15 -8.09
C LYS A 301 15.15 -25.53 -7.77
N VAL A 302 14.97 -25.03 -6.57
CA VAL A 302 13.76 -24.30 -6.14
C VAL A 302 14.03 -22.80 -6.20
N ASN A 303 13.51 -22.13 -7.22
CA ASN A 303 13.70 -20.70 -7.43
C ASN A 303 12.80 -19.86 -6.49
N PRO A 304 13.24 -18.69 -6.01
CA PRO A 304 12.44 -17.78 -5.17
C PRO A 304 11.46 -16.94 -6.00
N ILE A 305 10.71 -17.58 -6.91
CA ILE A 305 9.87 -16.92 -7.92
C ILE A 305 8.76 -16.04 -7.33
N ASP A 306 8.29 -16.34 -6.13
CA ASP A 306 7.25 -15.53 -5.48
C ASP A 306 7.79 -14.15 -5.07
N PHE A 307 9.04 -14.07 -4.60
CA PHE A 307 9.69 -12.79 -4.24
C PHE A 307 10.08 -12.00 -5.49
N GLU A 308 10.56 -12.66 -6.55
CA GLU A 308 10.85 -12.04 -7.85
C GLU A 308 9.55 -11.49 -8.50
N ASN A 309 8.47 -12.26 -8.45
CA ASN A 309 7.15 -11.83 -8.93
C ASN A 309 6.61 -10.64 -8.12
N SER A 310 6.79 -10.67 -6.79
CA SER A 310 6.42 -9.55 -5.94
C SER A 310 7.22 -8.29 -6.30
N GLU A 311 8.54 -8.37 -6.39
CA GLU A 311 9.41 -7.24 -6.77
C GLU A 311 9.00 -6.65 -8.11
N GLY A 312 8.80 -7.48 -9.13
CA GLY A 312 8.44 -7.04 -10.48
C GLY A 312 7.08 -6.31 -10.50
N ASN A 313 6.05 -6.87 -9.85
CA ASN A 313 4.73 -6.25 -9.81
C ASN A 313 4.71 -4.96 -8.97
N LEU A 314 5.41 -4.90 -7.85
CA LEU A 314 5.54 -3.69 -7.04
C LEU A 314 6.32 -2.58 -7.79
N GLY A 315 7.31 -2.95 -8.60
CA GLY A 315 8.00 -2.02 -9.49
C GLY A 315 7.07 -1.43 -10.56
N MET A 316 6.24 -2.27 -11.18
CA MET A 316 5.20 -1.80 -12.13
C MET A 316 4.18 -0.90 -11.45
N ALA A 317 3.75 -1.26 -10.23
CA ALA A 317 2.85 -0.42 -9.44
C ALA A 317 3.47 0.97 -9.20
N ASN A 318 4.71 1.04 -8.75
CA ASN A 318 5.40 2.29 -8.45
C ASN A 318 5.57 3.17 -9.70
N ALA A 319 5.79 2.59 -10.87
CA ALA A 319 5.88 3.35 -12.12
C ALA A 319 4.54 4.04 -12.46
N VAL A 320 3.42 3.32 -12.33
CA VAL A 320 2.08 3.87 -12.59
C VAL A 320 1.68 4.88 -11.51
N LEU A 321 1.82 4.52 -10.23
CA LEU A 321 1.48 5.38 -9.09
C LEU A 321 2.34 6.65 -9.05
N GLY A 322 3.64 6.54 -9.39
CA GLY A 322 4.55 7.67 -9.50
C GLY A 322 4.11 8.65 -10.58
N PHE A 323 3.80 8.16 -11.78
CA PHE A 323 3.25 9.01 -12.85
C PHE A 323 1.95 9.69 -12.45
N LEU A 324 1.01 8.97 -11.81
CA LEU A 324 -0.24 9.53 -11.32
C LEU A 324 0.01 10.65 -10.29
N SER A 325 0.94 10.42 -9.35
CA SER A 325 1.29 11.40 -8.32
C SER A 325 1.90 12.69 -8.88
N GLU A 326 2.66 12.58 -9.95
CA GLU A 326 3.30 13.73 -10.60
C GLU A 326 2.36 14.45 -11.56
N LYS A 327 1.49 13.71 -12.25
CA LYS A 327 0.63 14.27 -13.31
C LYS A 327 -0.66 14.89 -12.79
N LEU A 328 -1.33 14.24 -11.84
CA LEU A 328 -2.68 14.65 -11.44
C LEU A 328 -2.76 16.06 -10.84
N PRO A 329 -1.80 16.51 -9.99
CA PRO A 329 -1.82 17.89 -9.49
C PRO A 329 -1.56 18.97 -10.56
N ILE A 330 -1.20 18.59 -11.79
CA ILE A 330 -0.91 19.53 -12.86
C ILE A 330 -2.11 19.61 -13.82
N SER A 331 -2.78 20.75 -13.85
CA SER A 331 -3.84 21.07 -14.81
C SER A 331 -3.66 22.47 -15.38
N ARG A 332 -4.15 22.72 -16.59
CA ARG A 332 -4.10 24.04 -17.20
C ARG A 332 -5.26 24.87 -16.72
N TRP A 333 -4.96 26.06 -16.20
CA TRP A 333 -5.93 27.02 -15.68
C TRP A 333 -6.89 26.36 -14.67
N GLN A 334 -8.22 26.44 -14.90
CA GLN A 334 -9.22 25.87 -14.01
C GLN A 334 -9.45 24.38 -14.23
N ARG A 335 -9.11 23.85 -15.39
CA ARG A 335 -9.04 22.43 -15.76
C ARG A 335 -8.64 22.22 -17.21
N ASP A 336 -7.90 21.15 -17.50
CA ASP A 336 -7.87 20.47 -18.80
C ASP A 336 -8.33 19.01 -18.67
N LEU A 337 -8.57 18.32 -19.81
CA LEU A 337 -9.12 16.97 -19.80
C LEU A 337 -8.07 15.85 -19.54
N THR A 338 -6.79 16.17 -19.37
CA THR A 338 -5.75 15.14 -19.24
C THR A 338 -5.89 14.30 -17.97
N ASP A 339 -6.47 14.85 -16.92
CA ASP A 339 -6.80 14.15 -15.68
C ASP A 339 -7.75 12.96 -15.93
N SER A 340 -8.84 13.18 -16.66
CA SER A 340 -9.84 12.15 -16.96
C SER A 340 -9.24 10.93 -17.69
N THR A 341 -8.29 11.16 -18.61
CA THR A 341 -7.57 10.09 -19.30
C THR A 341 -6.71 9.28 -18.35
N VAL A 342 -6.01 9.96 -17.43
CA VAL A 342 -5.02 9.36 -16.53
C VAL A 342 -5.69 8.63 -15.37
N LEU A 343 -6.75 9.19 -14.80
CA LEU A 343 -7.51 8.62 -13.68
C LEU A 343 -8.07 7.22 -13.96
N ARG A 344 -8.34 6.88 -15.22
CA ARG A 344 -8.76 5.51 -15.61
C ARG A 344 -7.72 4.44 -15.30
N ASN A 345 -6.47 4.83 -14.98
CA ASN A 345 -5.38 3.92 -14.64
C ASN A 345 -5.14 3.76 -13.12
N MET A 346 -5.94 4.39 -12.26
CA MET A 346 -5.79 4.24 -10.80
C MET A 346 -5.81 2.78 -10.37
N GLY A 347 -6.79 2.01 -10.87
CA GLY A 347 -6.92 0.58 -10.60
C GLY A 347 -5.76 -0.26 -11.12
N VAL A 348 -5.02 0.21 -12.12
CA VAL A 348 -3.82 -0.49 -12.64
C VAL A 348 -2.69 -0.45 -11.62
N GLY A 349 -2.37 0.74 -11.09
CA GLY A 349 -1.34 0.90 -10.06
C GLY A 349 -1.65 0.13 -8.78
N VAL A 350 -2.89 0.26 -8.28
CA VAL A 350 -3.38 -0.49 -7.11
C VAL A 350 -3.40 -2.00 -7.38
N GLY A 351 -3.81 -2.42 -8.57
CA GLY A 351 -3.85 -3.82 -8.98
C GLY A 351 -2.48 -4.50 -8.94
N TYR A 352 -1.46 -3.86 -9.49
CA TYR A 352 -0.09 -4.37 -9.40
C TYR A 352 0.43 -4.39 -7.96
N THR A 353 0.06 -3.43 -7.10
CA THR A 353 0.37 -3.46 -5.66
C THR A 353 -0.23 -4.70 -5.00
N VAL A 354 -1.51 -4.97 -5.22
CA VAL A 354 -2.22 -6.14 -4.67
C VAL A 354 -1.60 -7.46 -5.15
N LEU A 355 -1.18 -7.53 -6.42
CA LEU A 355 -0.45 -8.68 -6.96
C LEU A 355 0.89 -8.89 -6.24
N GLY A 356 1.65 -7.82 -6.05
CA GLY A 356 2.92 -7.86 -5.32
C GLY A 356 2.74 -8.34 -3.88
N PHE A 357 1.74 -7.84 -3.17
CA PHE A 357 1.40 -8.28 -1.80
C PHE A 357 1.05 -9.77 -1.75
N ALA A 358 0.20 -10.23 -2.67
CA ALA A 358 -0.19 -11.63 -2.73
C ALA A 358 1.00 -12.56 -3.05
N ALA A 359 1.90 -12.14 -3.94
CA ALA A 359 3.11 -12.90 -4.25
C ALA A 359 4.06 -12.94 -3.04
N HIS A 360 4.25 -11.81 -2.35
CA HIS A 360 5.06 -11.71 -1.14
C HIS A 360 4.57 -12.69 -0.05
N LEU A 361 3.27 -12.68 0.26
CA LEU A 361 2.67 -13.60 1.24
C LEU A 361 2.85 -15.07 0.84
N ARG A 362 2.70 -15.42 -0.45
CA ARG A 362 2.97 -16.80 -0.90
C ARG A 362 4.43 -17.18 -0.68
N GLY A 363 5.36 -16.27 -0.97
CA GLY A 363 6.78 -16.46 -0.71
C GLY A 363 7.08 -16.70 0.76
N LEU A 364 6.58 -15.84 1.65
CA LEU A 364 6.74 -15.97 3.11
C LEU A 364 6.24 -17.32 3.65
N ASN A 365 5.12 -17.81 3.13
CA ASN A 365 4.54 -19.09 3.57
C ASN A 365 5.37 -20.33 3.12
N LYS A 366 6.28 -20.15 2.18
CA LYS A 366 7.20 -21.21 1.71
C LYS A 366 8.57 -21.15 2.40
N LEU A 367 8.89 -20.08 3.14
CA LEU A 367 10.18 -19.94 3.80
C LEU A 367 10.32 -20.87 5.01
N GLU A 368 11.51 -21.49 5.11
CA GLU A 368 11.96 -22.21 6.29
C GLU A 368 13.38 -21.73 6.65
N PRO A 369 13.62 -21.32 7.88
CA PRO A 369 14.98 -20.97 8.32
C PRO A 369 15.88 -22.20 8.29
N ASN A 370 17.17 -21.98 8.03
CA ASN A 370 18.20 -23.04 8.04
C ASN A 370 19.24 -22.74 9.12
N PRO A 371 18.97 -23.08 10.39
CA PRO A 371 19.86 -22.78 11.50
C PRO A 371 21.27 -23.33 11.31
N ALA A 372 21.43 -24.49 10.63
CA ALA A 372 22.74 -25.09 10.40
C ALA A 372 23.61 -24.22 9.47
N ALA A 373 23.05 -23.64 8.42
CA ALA A 373 23.79 -22.75 7.51
C ALA A 373 24.15 -21.41 8.23
N LEU A 374 23.22 -20.87 9.02
CA LEU A 374 23.45 -19.65 9.80
C LEU A 374 24.57 -19.84 10.84
N ALA A 375 24.57 -20.96 11.56
CA ALA A 375 25.60 -21.30 12.53
C ALA A 375 26.96 -21.51 11.84
N ALA A 376 27.01 -22.28 10.76
CA ALA A 376 28.25 -22.55 10.01
C ALA A 376 28.92 -21.27 9.50
N ASP A 377 28.14 -20.30 9.00
CA ASP A 377 28.66 -19.02 8.50
C ASP A 377 29.26 -18.17 9.64
N LEU A 378 28.63 -18.16 10.81
CA LEU A 378 29.15 -17.50 12.02
C LEU A 378 30.43 -18.19 12.55
N ASP A 379 30.43 -19.52 12.62
CA ASP A 379 31.56 -20.28 13.15
C ASP A 379 32.79 -20.21 12.26
N ALA A 380 32.62 -19.93 10.95
CA ALA A 380 33.69 -19.71 10.02
C ALA A 380 34.33 -18.31 10.12
N THR A 381 33.79 -17.40 10.92
CA THR A 381 34.15 -15.96 10.84
C THR A 381 34.39 -15.36 12.26
N TRP A 382 35.42 -15.87 12.96
CA TRP A 382 35.77 -15.42 14.32
C TRP A 382 36.36 -14.03 14.39
N GLU A 383 36.88 -13.47 13.28
CA GLU A 383 37.36 -12.09 13.16
C GLU A 383 36.30 -11.03 13.48
N LEU A 384 35.00 -11.39 13.48
CA LEU A 384 33.89 -10.50 13.89
C LEU A 384 34.07 -10.04 15.35
N LEU A 385 34.74 -10.85 16.19
CA LEU A 385 34.97 -10.52 17.59
C LEU A 385 36.07 -9.47 17.78
N ALA A 386 36.79 -9.07 16.72
CA ALA A 386 37.74 -7.97 16.80
C ALA A 386 37.08 -6.66 17.27
N GLU A 387 35.81 -6.43 16.90
CA GLU A 387 35.06 -5.22 17.30
C GLU A 387 34.81 -5.13 18.81
N PRO A 388 34.21 -6.12 19.49
CA PRO A 388 34.00 -6.07 20.92
C PRO A 388 35.31 -6.09 21.71
N ILE A 389 36.33 -6.83 21.27
CA ILE A 389 37.65 -6.87 21.91
C ILE A 389 38.28 -5.48 21.85
N GLN A 390 38.30 -4.83 20.68
CA GLN A 390 38.81 -3.47 20.53
C GLN A 390 38.08 -2.47 21.45
N THR A 391 36.76 -2.60 21.51
CA THR A 391 35.91 -1.71 22.32
C THR A 391 36.23 -1.87 23.82
N VAL A 392 36.45 -3.11 24.31
CA VAL A 392 36.87 -3.38 25.70
C VAL A 392 38.29 -2.88 25.95
N MET A 393 39.22 -3.08 25.02
CA MET A 393 40.57 -2.53 25.12
C MET A 393 40.55 -1.00 25.27
N ARG A 394 39.72 -0.28 24.51
CA ARG A 394 39.54 1.17 24.63
C ARG A 394 39.00 1.57 26.01
N ARG A 395 38.01 0.84 26.52
CA ARG A 395 37.43 1.09 27.85
C ARG A 395 38.48 1.06 28.97
N TYR A 396 39.46 0.17 28.84
CA TYR A 396 40.51 -0.02 29.86
C TYR A 396 41.83 0.66 29.51
N GLY A 397 41.85 1.56 28.53
CA GLY A 397 43.00 2.41 28.21
C GLY A 397 44.17 1.67 27.57
N VAL A 398 43.95 0.51 26.96
CA VAL A 398 45.01 -0.22 26.25
C VAL A 398 45.45 0.62 25.04
N ALA A 399 46.76 0.86 24.94
CA ALA A 399 47.33 1.66 23.85
C ALA A 399 47.23 0.94 22.51
N ASN A 400 46.88 1.71 21.45
CA ASN A 400 46.87 1.28 20.06
C ASN A 400 45.99 0.01 19.83
N PRO A 401 44.71 -0.01 20.29
CA PRO A 401 43.89 -1.22 20.23
C PRO A 401 43.59 -1.68 18.80
N TYR A 402 43.37 -0.77 17.89
CA TYR A 402 43.13 -1.09 16.50
C TYR A 402 44.36 -1.71 15.81
N GLU A 403 45.53 -1.11 16.01
CA GLU A 403 46.81 -1.58 15.45
C GLU A 403 47.15 -2.98 15.93
N LYS A 404 46.98 -3.26 17.25
CA LYS A 404 47.21 -4.58 17.82
C LYS A 404 46.34 -5.66 17.19
N LEU A 405 45.04 -5.38 16.96
CA LEU A 405 44.16 -6.31 16.31
C LEU A 405 44.46 -6.44 14.80
N LYS A 406 44.80 -5.34 14.15
CA LYS A 406 45.21 -5.35 12.72
C LYS A 406 46.43 -6.23 12.49
N ASP A 407 47.43 -6.19 13.39
CA ASP A 407 48.59 -7.05 13.32
C ASP A 407 48.25 -8.54 13.55
N LEU A 408 47.24 -8.81 14.36
CA LEU A 408 46.73 -10.17 14.57
C LEU A 408 46.03 -10.73 13.32
N THR A 409 45.36 -9.87 12.56
CA THR A 409 44.54 -10.26 11.41
C THR A 409 45.28 -10.28 10.07
N ARG A 410 46.35 -9.46 9.90
CA ARG A 410 47.12 -9.35 8.65
C ARG A 410 47.93 -10.58 8.32
N GLY A 411 47.72 -11.10 7.09
CA GLY A 411 48.60 -12.12 6.51
C GLY A 411 48.40 -13.55 7.02
N LYS A 412 47.24 -13.82 7.65
CA LYS A 412 46.82 -15.16 8.07
C LYS A 412 45.51 -15.51 7.42
N ASP A 413 45.31 -16.80 7.11
CA ASP A 413 44.06 -17.35 6.53
C ASP A 413 42.95 -17.41 7.61
N GLY A 414 42.53 -16.25 8.13
CA GLY A 414 41.50 -16.11 9.19
C GLY A 414 42.02 -16.14 10.60
N ILE A 415 41.20 -15.70 11.56
CA ILE A 415 41.46 -15.78 13.00
C ILE A 415 40.74 -17.01 13.54
N THR A 416 41.52 -17.93 14.14
CA THR A 416 40.91 -19.08 14.85
C THR A 416 40.52 -18.73 16.28
N PRO A 417 39.57 -19.45 16.89
CA PRO A 417 39.23 -19.30 18.31
C PRO A 417 40.42 -19.31 19.25
N GLU A 418 41.40 -20.20 18.97
CA GLU A 418 42.60 -20.39 19.78
C GLU A 418 43.51 -19.15 19.77
N VAL A 419 43.73 -18.59 18.56
CA VAL A 419 44.52 -17.37 18.38
C VAL A 419 43.88 -16.20 19.11
N LEU A 420 42.56 -16.09 19.04
CA LEU A 420 41.81 -15.03 19.69
C LEU A 420 41.87 -15.15 21.20
N LYS A 421 41.73 -16.36 21.74
CA LYS A 421 41.85 -16.64 23.18
C LYS A 421 43.22 -16.26 23.73
N LEU A 422 44.30 -16.70 23.06
CA LEU A 422 45.66 -16.33 23.44
C LEU A 422 45.87 -14.83 23.42
N PHE A 423 45.31 -14.13 22.44
CA PHE A 423 45.37 -12.66 22.39
C PHE A 423 44.64 -12.02 23.56
N ILE A 424 43.41 -12.47 23.90
CA ILE A 424 42.63 -11.95 25.03
C ILE A 424 43.37 -12.19 26.36
N GLU A 425 43.97 -13.37 26.53
CA GLU A 425 44.76 -13.69 27.73
C GLU A 425 45.98 -12.77 27.90
N SER A 426 46.58 -12.32 26.82
CA SER A 426 47.73 -11.43 26.84
C SER A 426 47.39 -9.96 27.17
N LEU A 427 46.10 -9.56 27.10
CA LEU A 427 45.68 -8.18 27.35
C LEU A 427 45.86 -7.76 28.83
N GLU A 428 46.33 -6.54 29.05
CA GLU A 428 46.39 -5.93 30.39
C GLU A 428 45.06 -5.25 30.76
N ILE A 429 44.03 -6.04 31.01
CA ILE A 429 42.67 -5.62 31.39
C ILE A 429 42.20 -6.40 32.62
N PRO A 430 41.19 -5.95 33.37
CA PRO A 430 40.69 -6.68 34.55
C PRO A 430 40.27 -8.12 34.24
N ALA A 431 40.54 -9.02 35.18
CA ALA A 431 40.26 -10.45 35.03
C ALA A 431 38.79 -10.75 34.66
N GLU A 432 37.84 -10.00 35.24
CA GLU A 432 36.41 -10.13 34.93
C GLU A 432 36.12 -9.77 33.46
N ALA A 433 36.80 -8.74 32.94
CA ALA A 433 36.63 -8.35 31.54
C ALA A 433 37.22 -9.39 30.59
N LYS A 434 38.38 -9.98 30.94
CA LYS A 434 38.95 -11.12 30.18
C LYS A 434 38.02 -12.31 30.16
N ALA A 435 37.46 -12.70 31.29
CA ALA A 435 36.57 -13.84 31.41
C ALA A 435 35.36 -13.66 30.45
N LYS A 436 34.73 -12.47 30.47
CA LYS A 436 33.60 -12.15 29.57
C LYS A 436 33.97 -12.21 28.08
N LEU A 437 35.18 -11.76 27.71
CA LEU A 437 35.65 -11.85 26.33
C LEU A 437 35.95 -13.29 25.88
N LEU A 438 36.46 -14.13 26.80
CA LEU A 438 36.78 -15.54 26.54
C LEU A 438 35.52 -16.42 26.36
N GLU A 439 34.39 -16.02 26.94
CA GLU A 439 33.11 -16.69 26.78
C GLU A 439 32.39 -16.26 25.46
N LEU A 440 32.84 -15.17 24.86
CA LEU A 440 32.17 -14.60 23.68
C LEU A 440 32.43 -15.44 22.43
N THR A 441 31.37 -15.73 21.70
CA THR A 441 31.41 -16.35 20.37
C THR A 441 30.67 -15.44 19.38
N PRO A 442 30.89 -15.57 18.05
CA PRO A 442 30.11 -14.83 17.05
C PRO A 442 28.60 -14.97 17.25
N ALA A 443 28.13 -16.17 17.58
CA ALA A 443 26.70 -16.44 17.82
C ALA A 443 26.14 -15.77 19.09
N LEU A 444 26.96 -15.48 20.08
CA LEU A 444 26.58 -14.78 21.32
C LEU A 444 26.71 -13.25 21.21
N TYR A 445 27.42 -12.76 20.19
CA TYR A 445 27.63 -11.32 19.98
C TYR A 445 26.48 -10.65 19.24
N VAL A 446 25.28 -10.79 19.71
CA VAL A 446 24.06 -10.26 19.05
C VAL A 446 23.43 -9.06 19.80
N GLY A 447 24.05 -8.61 20.87
CA GLY A 447 23.60 -7.47 21.67
C GLY A 447 22.12 -7.60 22.10
N LYS A 448 21.30 -6.61 21.80
CA LYS A 448 19.86 -6.58 22.14
C LYS A 448 18.96 -7.09 21.01
N ALA A 449 19.48 -7.79 20.01
CA ALA A 449 18.72 -8.17 18.83
C ALA A 449 17.50 -9.03 19.16
N GLU A 450 17.65 -10.03 20.05
CA GLU A 450 16.53 -10.87 20.50
C GLU A 450 15.43 -10.07 21.21
N GLU A 451 15.84 -9.18 22.15
CA GLU A 451 14.91 -8.31 22.88
C GLU A 451 14.14 -7.38 21.93
N LEU A 452 14.85 -6.79 20.96
CA LEU A 452 14.26 -5.89 19.96
C LEU A 452 13.27 -6.62 19.04
N ALA A 453 13.60 -7.85 18.63
CA ALA A 453 12.71 -8.67 17.82
C ALA A 453 11.43 -9.08 18.55
N LYS A 454 11.52 -9.39 19.86
CA LYS A 454 10.36 -9.78 20.66
C LYS A 454 9.46 -8.60 21.06
N ARG A 455 9.94 -7.38 20.93
CA ARG A 455 9.22 -6.18 21.34
C ARG A 455 8.41 -5.55 20.21
N ILE A 456 8.60 -5.96 18.95
CA ILE A 456 7.86 -5.46 17.80
C ILE A 456 6.38 -5.95 17.82
#